data_96b326224c7c5b7f293b9dee05105a1d
#
_entry.id   96b326224c7c5b7f293b9dee05105a1d
#
_cell.length_a   1.000
_cell.length_b   1.000
_cell.length_c   1.000
_cell.angle_alpha   90.00
_cell.angle_beta   90.00
_cell.angle_gamma   90.00
#
_symmetry.space_group_name_H-M   'P 1'
#
loop_
_entity.id
_entity.type
_entity.pdbx_description
1 polymer ?
#
loop_
_entity_poly.entity_id
_entity_poly.type
_entity_poly.pdbx_seq_one_letter_code
_entity_poly.pdbx_strand_id
1 'polypeptide(L)'
;MKVINFKNEPKNNPFSPEWNYFMCETQTKDINFKKLAKYLLDKEKKILKLPISKDINNKHTDGYTKVGFNSTTSRFQNFNVMNFKNTEIIKLKQNIIDAHNLFLKAVGAPSPNHLYIQCWYNVLRKGQEIKLHLHGVHPNIYLGGHVCVQADDTSTFYINTPNQINEPSSYQSKNEVGKLTLFQNFIAHYTNKNNSKSERITIAFDLSPVKLSDNYIRII
;
A
#
# COMPACT_ATOMS: atom_id res chain seq x y z
N MET A 1 -15.61 7.64 -2.83
CA MET A 1 -14.21 7.57 -3.34
C MET A 1 -13.78 8.96 -3.77
N LYS A 2 -12.59 9.39 -3.35
CA LYS A 2 -11.92 10.61 -3.78
C LYS A 2 -10.78 10.21 -4.72
N VAL A 3 -10.77 10.73 -5.95
CA VAL A 3 -9.66 10.56 -6.90
C VAL A 3 -8.75 11.78 -6.81
N ILE A 4 -7.45 11.54 -6.73
CA ILE A 4 -6.40 12.55 -6.73
C ILE A 4 -5.61 12.38 -8.02
N ASN A 5 -5.48 13.47 -8.76
CA ASN A 5 -4.77 13.51 -10.02
C ASN A 5 -3.47 14.30 -9.86
N PHE A 6 -2.35 13.70 -10.25
CA PHE A 6 -1.05 14.34 -10.35
C PHE A 6 -0.79 14.66 -11.82
N LYS A 7 -0.71 15.93 -12.16
CA LYS A 7 -0.49 16.39 -13.53
C LYS A 7 0.39 17.64 -13.56
N ASN A 8 1.01 17.92 -14.69
CA ASN A 8 1.85 19.08 -14.90
C ASN A 8 1.10 20.18 -15.68
N GLU A 9 0.08 20.76 -15.08
CA GLU A 9 -0.66 21.89 -15.66
C GLU A 9 -0.64 23.10 -14.72
N PRO A 10 -0.28 24.30 -15.22
CA PRO A 10 0.32 24.57 -16.55
C PRO A 10 1.77 24.07 -16.65
N LYS A 11 2.21 23.76 -17.88
CA LYS A 11 3.61 23.41 -18.12
C LYS A 11 4.53 24.62 -17.90
N ASN A 12 5.70 24.40 -17.27
CA ASN A 12 6.64 25.47 -17.00
C ASN A 12 7.35 25.98 -18.27
N ASN A 13 7.54 25.11 -19.26
CA ASN A 13 8.21 25.42 -20.53
C ASN A 13 7.85 24.35 -21.58
N PRO A 14 8.18 24.56 -22.87
CA PRO A 14 7.89 23.63 -23.96
C PRO A 14 8.54 22.26 -23.83
N PHE A 15 9.63 22.16 -23.07
CA PHE A 15 10.38 20.91 -22.85
C PHE A 15 9.97 20.17 -21.58
N SER A 16 9.00 20.68 -20.82
CA SER A 16 8.49 20.00 -19.63
C SER A 16 7.84 18.67 -20.04
N PRO A 17 8.19 17.56 -19.39
CA PRO A 17 7.56 16.27 -19.64
C PRO A 17 6.07 16.33 -19.33
N GLU A 18 5.30 15.51 -20.01
CA GLU A 18 3.87 15.34 -19.72
C GLU A 18 3.68 14.17 -18.78
N TRP A 19 2.84 14.36 -17.76
CA TRP A 19 2.34 13.28 -16.94
C TRP A 19 0.90 13.54 -16.49
N ASN A 20 0.20 12.45 -16.29
CA ASN A 20 -1.16 12.45 -15.79
C ASN A 20 -1.41 11.10 -15.12
N TYR A 21 -1.25 11.04 -13.80
CA TYR A 21 -1.40 9.80 -13.05
C TYR A 21 -2.25 9.99 -11.79
N PHE A 22 -2.77 8.89 -11.28
CA PHE A 22 -3.87 8.92 -10.33
C PHE A 22 -3.61 8.07 -9.10
N MET A 23 -4.21 8.48 -8.01
CA MET A 23 -4.47 7.65 -6.85
C MET A 23 -5.91 7.88 -6.37
N CYS A 24 -6.42 7.02 -5.52
CA CYS A 24 -7.71 7.26 -4.88
C CYS A 24 -7.71 6.88 -3.41
N GLU A 25 -8.64 7.50 -2.68
CA GLU A 25 -8.96 7.20 -1.28
C GLU A 25 -10.44 6.86 -1.17
N THR A 26 -10.74 5.83 -0.40
CA THR A 26 -12.10 5.45 -0.06
C THR A 26 -12.16 4.89 1.35
N GLN A 27 -13.34 4.80 1.94
CA GLN A 27 -13.56 4.18 3.22
C GLN A 27 -14.06 2.75 3.03
N THR A 28 -13.46 1.79 3.73
CA THR A 28 -13.93 0.40 3.76
C THR A 28 -15.21 0.28 4.59
N LYS A 29 -15.98 -0.78 4.35
CA LYS A 29 -17.27 -1.04 5.00
C LYS A 29 -17.24 -2.36 5.76
N ASP A 30 -18.02 -2.43 6.82
CA ASP A 30 -18.38 -3.65 7.55
C ASP A 30 -17.20 -4.42 8.17
N ILE A 31 -16.05 -3.77 8.41
CA ILE A 31 -14.86 -4.35 9.03
C ILE A 31 -14.75 -3.92 10.49
N ASN A 32 -14.58 -4.89 11.40
CA ASN A 32 -14.24 -4.62 12.79
C ASN A 32 -12.73 -4.47 12.93
N PHE A 33 -12.23 -3.24 12.81
CA PHE A 33 -10.80 -2.93 12.84
C PHE A 33 -10.12 -3.22 14.18
N LYS A 34 -10.82 -3.08 15.32
CA LYS A 34 -10.26 -3.45 16.63
C LYS A 34 -9.97 -4.95 16.71
N LYS A 35 -10.91 -5.77 16.21
CA LYS A 35 -10.74 -7.23 16.13
C LYS A 35 -9.63 -7.60 15.14
N LEU A 36 -9.56 -6.92 14.00
CA LEU A 36 -8.52 -7.15 12.99
C LEU A 36 -7.13 -6.78 13.52
N ALA A 37 -6.97 -5.62 14.16
CA ALA A 37 -5.71 -5.18 14.76
C ALA A 37 -5.18 -6.20 15.78
N LYS A 38 -6.03 -6.63 16.72
CA LYS A 38 -5.67 -7.65 17.69
C LYS A 38 -5.21 -8.95 17.00
N TYR A 39 -5.96 -9.41 16.01
CA TYR A 39 -5.62 -10.63 15.26
C TYR A 39 -4.25 -10.53 14.57
N LEU A 40 -3.93 -9.39 13.96
CA LEU A 40 -2.65 -9.18 13.28
C LEU A 40 -1.48 -9.14 14.28
N LEU A 41 -1.65 -8.49 15.43
CA LEU A 41 -0.64 -8.48 16.51
C LEU A 41 -0.40 -9.89 17.09
N ASP A 42 -1.45 -10.69 17.28
CA ASP A 42 -1.33 -12.09 17.73
C ASP A 42 -0.56 -12.95 16.70
N LYS A 43 -0.67 -12.62 15.40
CA LYS A 43 0.07 -13.31 14.33
C LYS A 43 1.52 -12.85 14.18
N GLU A 44 1.88 -11.66 14.64
CA GLU A 44 3.19 -11.06 14.41
C GLU A 44 4.34 -12.00 14.82
N LYS A 45 4.29 -12.58 16.02
CA LYS A 45 5.33 -13.52 16.51
C LYS A 45 5.56 -14.71 15.58
N LYS A 46 4.49 -15.20 14.93
CA LYS A 46 4.57 -16.30 13.96
C LYS A 46 5.20 -15.83 12.65
N ILE A 47 4.80 -14.66 12.17
CA ILE A 47 5.35 -14.09 10.94
C ILE A 47 6.83 -13.77 11.07
N LEU A 48 7.28 -13.26 12.21
CA LEU A 48 8.70 -12.97 12.46
C LEU A 48 9.62 -14.20 12.41
N LYS A 49 9.08 -15.42 12.50
CA LYS A 49 9.84 -16.67 12.35
C LYS A 49 10.05 -17.07 10.88
N LEU A 50 9.34 -16.46 9.93
CA LEU A 50 9.50 -16.71 8.52
C LEU A 50 10.86 -16.15 8.05
N PRO A 51 11.40 -16.67 6.93
CA PRO A 51 12.60 -16.11 6.32
C PRO A 51 12.44 -14.61 6.00
N ILE A 52 13.53 -13.87 6.04
CA ILE A 52 13.56 -12.47 5.55
C ILE A 52 13.43 -12.51 4.04
N SER A 53 12.64 -11.60 3.49
CA SER A 53 12.49 -11.38 2.05
C SER A 53 13.81 -11.00 1.40
N LYS A 54 13.95 -11.27 0.10
CA LYS A 54 15.17 -10.97 -0.66
C LYS A 54 14.86 -10.05 -1.83
N ASP A 55 15.79 -9.17 -2.14
CA ASP A 55 15.73 -8.31 -3.32
C ASP A 55 16.16 -9.07 -4.58
N ILE A 56 16.15 -8.37 -5.72
CA ILE A 56 16.55 -8.93 -7.03
C ILE A 56 18.01 -9.44 -7.04
N ASN A 57 18.86 -8.93 -6.16
CA ASN A 57 20.24 -9.36 -5.98
C ASN A 57 20.42 -10.47 -4.93
N ASN A 58 19.31 -11.09 -4.50
CA ASN A 58 19.28 -12.13 -3.46
C ASN A 58 19.77 -11.66 -2.06
N LYS A 59 19.76 -10.35 -1.80
CA LYS A 59 20.09 -9.75 -0.51
C LYS A 59 18.84 -9.60 0.34
N HIS A 60 18.98 -9.73 1.66
CA HIS A 60 17.89 -9.47 2.59
C HIS A 60 17.36 -8.05 2.43
N THR A 61 16.03 -7.91 2.39
CA THR A 61 15.34 -6.63 2.26
C THR A 61 14.13 -6.52 3.19
N ASP A 62 13.84 -5.31 3.60
CA ASP A 62 12.59 -4.93 4.24
C ASP A 62 11.66 -4.15 3.27
N GLY A 63 11.86 -4.32 1.96
CA GLY A 63 11.16 -3.56 0.92
C GLY A 63 11.63 -2.12 0.81
N TYR A 64 12.86 -1.84 1.21
CA TYR A 64 13.48 -0.49 1.25
C TYR A 64 12.78 0.50 2.19
N THR A 65 11.90 0.02 3.04
CA THR A 65 11.10 0.84 3.98
C THR A 65 11.89 1.35 5.18
N LYS A 66 13.05 0.78 5.45
CA LYS A 66 13.91 1.03 6.64
C LYS A 66 13.23 0.80 7.98
N VAL A 67 12.18 -0.02 8.01
CA VAL A 67 11.56 -0.51 9.25
C VAL A 67 12.48 -1.52 9.96
N GLY A 68 13.34 -2.17 9.17
CA GLY A 68 14.35 -3.12 9.65
C GLY A 68 13.91 -4.58 9.58
N PHE A 69 14.89 -5.48 9.79
CA PHE A 69 14.67 -6.91 9.58
C PHE A 69 13.86 -7.59 10.69
N ASN A 70 13.71 -6.98 11.85
CA ASN A 70 12.82 -7.47 12.91
C ASN A 70 11.40 -6.91 12.77
N SER A 71 10.83 -7.03 11.58
CA SER A 71 9.49 -6.52 11.23
C SER A 71 8.72 -7.51 10.36
N THR A 72 7.41 -7.43 10.39
CA THR A 72 6.54 -8.18 9.45
C THR A 72 6.76 -7.71 8.01
N THR A 73 7.08 -6.44 7.82
CA THR A 73 7.43 -5.83 6.53
C THR A 73 8.55 -6.59 5.85
N SER A 74 9.62 -6.96 6.56
CA SER A 74 10.75 -7.70 5.99
C SER A 74 10.45 -9.16 5.64
N ARG A 75 9.22 -9.64 5.83
CA ARG A 75 8.74 -10.99 5.44
C ARG A 75 7.68 -10.93 4.33
N PHE A 76 7.50 -9.79 3.69
CA PHE A 76 6.38 -9.54 2.77
C PHE A 76 6.26 -10.57 1.63
N GLN A 77 7.36 -11.19 1.20
CA GLN A 77 7.35 -12.23 0.17
C GLN A 77 7.00 -13.63 0.71
N ASN A 78 6.98 -13.84 2.03
CA ASN A 78 6.89 -15.16 2.64
C ASN A 78 5.55 -15.43 3.33
N PHE A 79 4.60 -14.52 3.22
CA PHE A 79 3.21 -14.71 3.63
C PHE A 79 2.28 -13.81 2.82
N ASN A 80 1.00 -14.17 2.83
CA ASN A 80 -0.04 -13.32 2.25
C ASN A 80 -1.21 -13.24 3.23
N VAL A 81 -1.59 -12.01 3.60
CA VAL A 81 -2.68 -11.75 4.55
C VAL A 81 -4.00 -12.34 4.05
N MET A 82 -4.21 -12.40 2.74
CA MET A 82 -5.44 -12.96 2.15
C MET A 82 -5.62 -14.47 2.40
N ASN A 83 -4.55 -15.18 2.81
CA ASN A 83 -4.60 -16.58 3.23
C ASN A 83 -5.01 -16.77 4.69
N PHE A 84 -5.13 -15.71 5.47
CA PHE A 84 -5.47 -15.84 6.88
C PHE A 84 -6.97 -16.14 7.03
N LYS A 85 -7.28 -17.18 7.79
CA LYS A 85 -8.66 -17.59 8.12
C LYS A 85 -9.27 -16.62 9.13
N ASN A 86 -9.80 -15.48 8.65
CA ASN A 86 -10.40 -14.44 9.47
C ASN A 86 -11.51 -13.74 8.70
N THR A 87 -12.67 -13.54 9.33
CA THR A 87 -13.86 -12.95 8.71
C THR A 87 -13.61 -11.51 8.24
N GLU A 88 -12.84 -10.72 9.01
CA GLU A 88 -12.55 -9.33 8.66
C GLU A 88 -11.63 -9.23 7.43
N ILE A 89 -10.78 -10.25 7.20
CA ILE A 89 -9.92 -10.32 6.00
C ILE A 89 -10.74 -10.71 4.77
N ILE A 90 -11.74 -11.57 4.91
CA ILE A 90 -12.68 -11.88 3.81
C ILE A 90 -13.41 -10.61 3.36
N LYS A 91 -13.92 -9.82 4.32
CA LYS A 91 -14.55 -8.52 4.03
C LYS A 91 -13.57 -7.53 3.41
N LEU A 92 -12.33 -7.47 3.93
CA LEU A 92 -11.28 -6.62 3.38
C LEU A 92 -10.99 -6.95 1.91
N LYS A 93 -10.89 -8.24 1.57
CA LYS A 93 -10.70 -8.69 0.18
C LYS A 93 -11.79 -8.13 -0.73
N GLN A 94 -13.06 -8.21 -0.33
CA GLN A 94 -14.17 -7.66 -1.12
C GLN A 94 -14.07 -6.15 -1.25
N ASN A 95 -13.74 -5.42 -0.16
CA ASN A 95 -13.55 -3.97 -0.21
C ASN A 95 -12.41 -3.55 -1.16
N ILE A 96 -11.33 -4.34 -1.25
CA ILE A 96 -10.23 -4.08 -2.20
C ILE A 96 -10.72 -4.27 -3.64
N ILE A 97 -11.47 -5.33 -3.94
CA ILE A 97 -12.04 -5.60 -5.26
C ILE A 97 -12.98 -4.45 -5.67
N ASP A 98 -13.87 -4.04 -4.78
CA ASP A 98 -14.83 -2.97 -5.05
C ASP A 98 -14.13 -1.63 -5.29
N ALA A 99 -13.14 -1.29 -4.46
CA ALA A 99 -12.34 -0.09 -4.61
C ALA A 99 -11.56 -0.08 -5.93
N HIS A 100 -10.95 -1.21 -6.30
CA HIS A 100 -10.24 -1.39 -7.56
C HIS A 100 -11.17 -1.12 -8.76
N ASN A 101 -12.34 -1.77 -8.81
CA ASN A 101 -13.29 -1.64 -9.91
C ASN A 101 -13.81 -0.20 -10.03
N LEU A 102 -14.13 0.44 -8.90
CA LEU A 102 -14.56 1.83 -8.87
C LEU A 102 -13.44 2.79 -9.33
N PHE A 103 -12.20 2.53 -8.95
CA PHE A 103 -11.06 3.34 -9.35
C PHE A 103 -10.81 3.25 -10.85
N LEU A 104 -10.76 2.04 -11.43
CA LEU A 104 -10.59 1.86 -12.87
C LEU A 104 -11.69 2.56 -13.65
N LYS A 105 -12.96 2.41 -13.22
CA LYS A 105 -14.07 3.12 -13.85
C LYS A 105 -13.91 4.65 -13.79
N ALA A 106 -13.46 5.18 -12.65
CA ALA A 106 -13.30 6.63 -12.44
C ALA A 106 -12.20 7.25 -13.30
N VAL A 107 -11.14 6.48 -13.61
CA VAL A 107 -10.00 6.94 -14.43
C VAL A 107 -10.10 6.49 -15.90
N GLY A 108 -11.16 5.78 -16.27
CA GLY A 108 -11.36 5.29 -17.66
C GLY A 108 -10.41 4.16 -18.06
N ALA A 109 -9.83 3.44 -17.09
CA ALA A 109 -8.92 2.34 -17.35
C ALA A 109 -9.67 1.01 -17.55
N PRO A 110 -9.19 0.10 -18.43
CA PRO A 110 -9.81 -1.20 -18.64
C PRO A 110 -9.63 -2.11 -17.42
N SER A 111 -10.65 -2.90 -17.12
CA SER A 111 -10.56 -3.94 -16.08
C SER A 111 -9.82 -5.16 -16.61
N PRO A 112 -8.87 -5.73 -15.85
CA PRO A 112 -8.20 -6.96 -16.26
C PRO A 112 -9.15 -8.16 -16.10
N ASN A 113 -8.94 -9.21 -16.91
CA ASN A 113 -9.70 -10.47 -16.81
C ASN A 113 -9.42 -11.22 -15.50
N HIS A 114 -8.23 -11.04 -14.95
CA HIS A 114 -7.79 -11.64 -13.70
C HIS A 114 -7.10 -10.60 -12.85
N LEU A 115 -7.29 -10.71 -11.55
CA LEU A 115 -6.62 -9.86 -10.57
C LEU A 115 -5.96 -10.73 -9.50
N TYR A 116 -4.67 -10.53 -9.32
CA TYR A 116 -3.86 -11.17 -8.30
C TYR A 116 -3.39 -10.15 -7.28
N ILE A 117 -3.25 -10.58 -6.05
CA ILE A 117 -2.82 -9.75 -4.93
C ILE A 117 -1.69 -10.42 -4.14
N GLN A 118 -0.63 -9.68 -3.88
CA GLN A 118 0.29 -9.94 -2.77
C GLN A 118 -0.05 -8.97 -1.65
N CYS A 119 -0.18 -9.47 -0.43
CA CYS A 119 -0.68 -8.67 0.68
C CYS A 119 0.06 -8.98 1.97
N TRP A 120 0.60 -7.95 2.60
CA TRP A 120 1.33 -8.04 3.87
C TRP A 120 0.82 -6.98 4.85
N TYR A 121 1.36 -6.95 6.07
CA TYR A 121 1.03 -5.88 7.00
C TYR A 121 2.29 -5.35 7.70
N ASN A 122 2.22 -4.09 8.07
CA ASN A 122 3.26 -3.35 8.77
C ASN A 122 2.77 -3.03 10.19
N VAL A 123 3.64 -3.21 11.18
CA VAL A 123 3.42 -2.79 12.56
C VAL A 123 4.51 -1.79 12.91
N LEU A 124 4.15 -0.53 13.06
CA LEU A 124 5.08 0.53 13.44
C LEU A 124 4.85 0.93 14.89
N ARG A 125 5.89 0.80 15.69
CA ARG A 125 5.91 1.21 17.09
C ARG A 125 6.37 2.66 17.23
N LYS A 126 6.29 3.20 18.44
CA LYS A 126 6.71 4.58 18.72
C LYS A 126 8.12 4.86 18.18
N GLY A 127 8.25 5.97 17.46
CA GLY A 127 9.50 6.43 16.83
C GLY A 127 9.79 5.81 15.46
N GLN A 128 9.03 4.79 15.02
CA GLN A 128 9.21 4.16 13.71
C GLN A 128 8.41 4.89 12.63
N GLU A 129 8.92 4.82 11.41
CA GLU A 129 8.32 5.37 10.19
C GLU A 129 8.64 4.47 9.02
N ILE A 130 7.91 4.59 7.92
CA ILE A 130 8.25 4.00 6.63
C ILE A 130 8.93 5.08 5.79
N LYS A 131 10.15 4.81 5.36
CA LYS A 131 10.92 5.72 4.50
C LYS A 131 10.40 5.71 3.07
N LEU A 132 10.81 6.71 2.30
CA LEU A 132 10.45 6.84 0.88
C LEU A 132 10.79 5.56 0.12
N HIS A 133 9.78 4.97 -0.53
CA HIS A 133 9.89 3.74 -1.29
C HIS A 133 8.85 3.69 -2.41
N LEU A 134 8.97 2.70 -3.27
CA LEU A 134 8.08 2.37 -4.38
C LEU A 134 7.61 0.92 -4.25
N HIS A 135 6.50 0.59 -4.90
CA HIS A 135 6.02 -0.78 -5.06
C HIS A 135 6.42 -1.40 -6.43
N GLY A 136 7.11 -0.69 -7.26
CA GLY A 136 7.33 -0.97 -8.68
C GLY A 136 8.49 -1.90 -9.04
N VAL A 137 8.73 -2.98 -8.32
CA VAL A 137 9.82 -3.93 -8.62
C VAL A 137 9.55 -4.84 -9.83
N HIS A 138 8.31 -4.91 -10.32
CA HIS A 138 7.93 -5.73 -11.47
C HIS A 138 6.99 -4.96 -12.40
N PRO A 139 7.18 -4.98 -13.73
CA PRO A 139 6.38 -4.18 -14.68
C PRO A 139 4.89 -4.53 -14.69
N ASN A 140 4.51 -5.72 -14.27
CA ASN A 140 3.11 -6.13 -14.18
C ASN A 140 2.43 -5.79 -12.85
N ILE A 141 3.15 -5.25 -11.86
CA ILE A 141 2.50 -4.60 -10.72
C ILE A 141 2.02 -3.24 -11.20
N TYR A 142 0.72 -3.03 -11.28
CA TYR A 142 0.18 -1.78 -11.83
C TYR A 142 -0.42 -0.86 -10.77
N LEU A 143 -0.92 -1.42 -9.67
CA LEU A 143 -1.39 -0.66 -8.52
C LEU A 143 -0.77 -1.20 -7.23
N GLY A 144 -0.34 -0.30 -6.38
CA GLY A 144 -0.12 -0.52 -4.97
C GLY A 144 -1.31 -0.02 -4.16
N GLY A 145 -1.41 -0.46 -2.94
CA GLY A 145 -2.43 0.04 -2.03
C GLY A 145 -2.18 -0.28 -0.57
N HIS A 146 -2.93 0.37 0.28
CA HIS A 146 -2.94 0.02 1.70
C HIS A 146 -4.27 0.35 2.37
N VAL A 147 -4.52 -0.33 3.49
CA VAL A 147 -5.64 -0.06 4.39
C VAL A 147 -5.11 0.24 5.78
N CYS A 148 -5.56 1.34 6.35
CA CYS A 148 -5.23 1.70 7.72
C CYS A 148 -6.09 0.88 8.69
N VAL A 149 -5.45 -0.01 9.47
CA VAL A 149 -6.11 -0.88 10.45
C VAL A 149 -6.15 -0.22 11.83
N GLN A 150 -5.05 0.39 12.22
CA GLN A 150 -4.91 1.14 13.47
C GLN A 150 -3.93 2.29 13.24
N ALA A 151 -4.34 3.49 13.59
CA ALA A 151 -3.48 4.68 13.54
C ALA A 151 -3.91 5.69 14.58
N ASP A 152 -2.94 6.49 14.95
CA ASP A 152 -3.09 7.74 15.66
C ASP A 152 -2.75 8.90 14.72
N ASP A 153 -2.22 10.00 15.21
CA ASP A 153 -1.91 11.19 14.43
C ASP A 153 -0.72 11.00 13.46
N THR A 154 -0.95 10.18 12.42
CA THR A 154 0.02 9.92 11.36
C THR A 154 -0.56 10.19 9.98
N SER A 155 0.33 10.42 9.00
CA SER A 155 -0.01 10.64 7.60
C SER A 155 0.91 9.84 6.67
N THR A 156 0.40 9.54 5.48
CA THR A 156 1.19 9.04 4.36
C THR A 156 1.34 10.18 3.33
N PHE A 157 2.54 10.36 2.81
CA PHE A 157 2.88 11.40 1.84
C PHE A 157 3.20 10.74 0.52
N TYR A 158 2.51 11.14 -0.55
CA TYR A 158 2.67 10.65 -1.91
C TYR A 158 3.36 11.73 -2.74
N ILE A 159 4.48 11.39 -3.36
CA ILE A 159 5.31 12.35 -4.08
C ILE A 159 4.75 12.59 -5.47
N ASN A 160 4.56 13.86 -5.83
CA ASN A 160 4.28 14.28 -7.19
C ASN A 160 5.59 14.27 -7.99
N THR A 161 5.79 13.25 -8.82
CA THR A 161 7.02 13.03 -9.57
C THR A 161 6.74 12.92 -11.08
N PRO A 162 7.47 13.63 -11.95
CA PRO A 162 8.49 14.62 -11.64
C PRO A 162 7.89 15.89 -11.03
N ASN A 163 8.61 16.50 -10.10
CA ASN A 163 8.16 17.68 -9.40
C ASN A 163 8.40 18.95 -10.21
N GLN A 164 7.46 19.90 -10.17
CA GLN A 164 7.59 21.23 -10.73
C GLN A 164 7.55 22.30 -9.63
N ILE A 165 8.17 23.45 -9.89
CA ILE A 165 8.31 24.55 -8.91
C ILE A 165 6.93 25.05 -8.42
N ASN A 166 5.95 25.09 -9.31
CA ASN A 166 4.61 25.61 -9.04
C ASN A 166 3.60 24.55 -8.56
N GLU A 167 4.04 23.29 -8.43
CA GLU A 167 3.17 22.18 -7.99
C GLU A 167 3.53 21.73 -6.57
N PRO A 168 2.56 21.25 -5.80
CA PRO A 168 2.86 20.61 -4.51
C PRO A 168 3.84 19.45 -4.69
N SER A 169 4.88 19.41 -3.87
CA SER A 169 5.86 18.32 -3.89
C SER A 169 5.30 16.99 -3.42
N SER A 170 4.21 17.01 -2.67
CA SER A 170 3.56 15.81 -2.16
C SER A 170 2.08 16.04 -1.85
N TYR A 171 1.30 14.98 -1.95
CA TYR A 171 -0.05 14.91 -1.41
C TYR A 171 -0.01 14.23 -0.03
N GLN A 172 -0.48 14.92 0.99
CA GLN A 172 -0.58 14.40 2.34
C GLN A 172 -1.94 13.77 2.58
N SER A 173 -1.96 12.50 2.95
CA SER A 173 -3.14 11.73 3.34
C SER A 173 -3.06 11.39 4.83
N LYS A 174 -4.00 11.89 5.63
CA LYS A 174 -4.12 11.50 7.03
C LYS A 174 -4.48 10.01 7.13
N ASN A 175 -3.79 9.26 8.00
CA ASN A 175 -4.11 7.86 8.23
C ASN A 175 -5.33 7.74 9.15
N GLU A 176 -6.45 7.37 8.59
CA GLU A 176 -7.72 7.16 9.31
C GLU A 176 -8.08 5.68 9.25
N VAL A 177 -8.54 5.13 10.38
CA VAL A 177 -8.93 3.72 10.46
C VAL A 177 -10.01 3.40 9.42
N GLY A 178 -9.76 2.38 8.63
CA GLY A 178 -10.65 1.96 7.54
C GLY A 178 -10.41 2.67 6.21
N LYS A 179 -9.55 3.69 6.14
CA LYS A 179 -9.19 4.31 4.87
C LYS A 179 -8.40 3.32 4.03
N LEU A 180 -8.89 3.08 2.81
CA LEU A 180 -8.25 2.31 1.75
C LEU A 180 -7.74 3.28 0.70
N THR A 181 -6.47 3.18 0.38
CA THR A 181 -5.81 3.96 -0.68
C THR A 181 -5.32 3.02 -1.77
N LEU A 182 -5.58 3.38 -3.03
CA LEU A 182 -4.99 2.75 -4.22
C LEU A 182 -4.18 3.81 -4.96
N PHE A 183 -3.01 3.42 -5.45
CA PHE A 183 -2.12 4.31 -6.20
C PHE A 183 -1.37 3.53 -7.27
N GLN A 184 -1.01 4.20 -8.36
CA GLN A 184 -0.14 3.62 -9.37
C GLN A 184 1.22 3.28 -8.74
N ASN A 185 1.76 2.11 -9.05
CA ASN A 185 2.90 1.49 -8.35
C ASN A 185 4.18 2.34 -8.31
N PHE A 186 4.35 3.24 -9.28
CA PHE A 186 5.52 4.14 -9.37
C PHE A 186 5.38 5.41 -8.50
N ILE A 187 4.26 5.63 -7.82
CA ILE A 187 4.10 6.77 -6.91
C ILE A 187 4.89 6.50 -5.64
N ALA A 188 6.01 7.21 -5.49
CA ALA A 188 6.84 7.13 -4.30
C ALA A 188 6.09 7.69 -3.09
N HIS A 189 6.20 7.02 -1.95
CA HIS A 189 5.52 7.46 -0.74
C HIS A 189 6.30 7.10 0.54
N TYR A 190 5.99 7.81 1.61
CA TYR A 190 6.57 7.61 2.94
C TYR A 190 5.58 8.00 4.02
N THR A 191 5.91 7.74 5.28
CA THR A 191 5.07 8.16 6.41
C THR A 191 5.86 9.01 7.39
N ASN A 192 5.18 9.87 8.14
CA ASN A 192 5.80 10.45 9.33
C ASN A 192 5.96 9.41 10.45
N LYS A 193 6.75 9.76 11.46
CA LYS A 193 6.98 8.91 12.63
C LYS A 193 5.68 8.68 13.41
N ASN A 194 5.50 7.45 13.86
CA ASN A 194 4.49 7.14 14.86
C ASN A 194 4.98 7.64 16.23
N ASN A 195 4.45 8.75 16.71
CA ASN A 195 4.79 9.33 18.01
C ASN A 195 3.89 8.83 19.14
N SER A 196 2.84 8.08 18.80
CA SER A 196 1.92 7.47 19.77
C SER A 196 2.56 6.31 20.55
N LYS A 197 1.96 6.01 21.70
CA LYS A 197 2.26 4.75 22.43
C LYS A 197 1.62 3.54 21.78
N SER A 198 0.54 3.75 21.00
CA SER A 198 -0.15 2.69 20.25
C SER A 198 0.61 2.35 18.97
N GLU A 199 0.53 1.10 18.54
CA GLU A 199 1.05 0.66 17.24
C GLU A 199 0.24 1.30 16.11
N ARG A 200 0.92 1.73 15.05
CA ARG A 200 0.30 1.94 13.75
C ARG A 200 0.33 0.63 12.97
N ILE A 201 -0.85 0.16 12.56
CA ILE A 201 -0.99 -1.07 11.79
C ILE A 201 -1.60 -0.75 10.44
N THR A 202 -0.93 -1.17 9.37
CA THR A 202 -1.37 -0.97 7.99
C THR A 202 -1.27 -2.28 7.24
N ILE A 203 -2.32 -2.69 6.53
CA ILE A 203 -2.25 -3.78 5.55
C ILE A 203 -1.89 -3.14 4.22
N ALA A 204 -0.78 -3.56 3.63
CA ALA A 204 -0.29 -3.10 2.33
C ALA A 204 -0.41 -4.23 1.31
N PHE A 205 -0.55 -3.87 0.02
CA PHE A 205 -0.68 -4.86 -1.04
C PHE A 205 -0.27 -4.32 -2.40
N ASP A 206 0.09 -5.28 -3.28
CA ASP A 206 0.33 -5.07 -4.70
C ASP A 206 -0.70 -5.82 -5.53
N LEU A 207 -1.20 -5.17 -6.57
CA LEU A 207 -2.15 -5.74 -7.53
C LEU A 207 -1.47 -5.96 -8.89
N SER A 208 -1.73 -7.12 -9.48
CA SER A 208 -1.22 -7.50 -10.80
C SER A 208 -2.28 -8.22 -11.63
N PRO A 209 -2.35 -7.99 -12.96
CA PRO A 209 -3.23 -8.76 -13.85
C PRO A 209 -2.73 -10.19 -14.10
N VAL A 210 -1.49 -10.50 -13.71
CA VAL A 210 -0.87 -11.83 -13.87
C VAL A 210 -0.29 -12.33 -12.55
N LYS A 211 -0.19 -13.65 -12.40
CA LYS A 211 0.46 -14.27 -11.24
C LYS A 211 1.98 -14.11 -11.34
N LEU A 212 2.59 -13.34 -10.44
CA LEU A 212 4.03 -13.05 -10.44
C LEU A 212 4.87 -14.04 -9.62
N SER A 213 4.26 -14.66 -8.61
CA SER A 213 4.89 -15.70 -7.77
C SER A 213 3.80 -16.51 -7.08
N ASP A 214 4.20 -17.56 -6.35
CA ASP A 214 3.25 -18.38 -5.58
C ASP A 214 2.59 -17.60 -4.43
N ASN A 215 3.18 -16.48 -4.00
CA ASN A 215 2.59 -15.61 -2.99
C ASN A 215 1.54 -14.65 -3.56
N TYR A 216 1.36 -14.58 -4.89
CA TYR A 216 0.27 -13.84 -5.52
C TYR A 216 -0.98 -14.71 -5.61
N ILE A 217 -2.05 -14.28 -4.95
CA ILE A 217 -3.33 -14.99 -4.87
C ILE A 217 -4.32 -14.36 -5.83
N ARG A 218 -5.01 -15.16 -6.61
CA ARG A 218 -6.09 -14.70 -7.47
C ARG A 218 -7.28 -14.24 -6.61
N ILE A 219 -7.81 -13.04 -6.92
CA ILE A 219 -8.97 -12.47 -6.24
C ILE A 219 -10.14 -12.13 -7.17
N ILE A 220 -9.88 -12.02 -8.48
CA ILE A 220 -10.86 -11.98 -9.58
C ILE A 220 -10.49 -13.01 -10.63
#